data_a5ca506ac5adf5ca39152f2228d58d8a
#
_entry.id   a5ca506ac5adf5ca39152f2228d58d8a
#
_cell.length_a   1.000
_cell.length_b   1.000
_cell.length_c   1.000
_cell.angle_alpha   90.00
_cell.angle_beta   90.00
_cell.angle_gamma   90.00
#
_symmetry.space_group_name_H-M   'P 1'
#
loop_
_entity.id
_entity.type
_entity.pdbx_description
1 polymer ?
#
loop_
_entity_poly.entity_id
_entity_poly.type
_entity_poly.pdbx_seq_one_letter_code
_entity_poly.pdbx_strand_id
1 'polypeptide(L)'
;DKVIVTVGSGGAFRSGSADLTEEAQSIMKRIAGTNSEGDSEITVSGHTDDVPLIFGSRYRDNWDLAAARSASVVQSLSADNLITNNRLEAISYGESRPLESNDTSAGRSKNRRIEIEINY
;
A
#
# COMPACT_ATOMS: atom_id res chain seq x y z
N ASP A 1 -19.30 -4.78 7.78
CA ASP A 1 -19.05 -3.63 6.90
C ASP A 1 -17.55 -3.41 6.72
N LYS A 2 -17.18 -2.90 5.55
CA LYS A 2 -15.79 -2.54 5.30
C LYS A 2 -15.69 -1.25 4.50
N VAL A 3 -14.58 -0.56 4.69
CA VAL A 3 -14.22 0.63 3.92
C VAL A 3 -12.87 0.34 3.27
N ILE A 4 -12.72 0.69 2.00
CA ILE A 4 -11.44 0.57 1.30
C ILE A 4 -10.96 1.97 0.94
N VAL A 5 -9.76 2.31 1.42
CA VAL A 5 -9.07 3.54 1.04
C VAL A 5 -8.00 3.17 0.03
N THR A 6 -8.07 3.74 -1.16
CA THR A 6 -7.10 3.49 -2.23
C THR A 6 -6.15 4.67 -2.36
N VAL A 7 -4.86 4.38 -2.31
CA VAL A 7 -3.81 5.40 -2.42
C VAL A 7 -2.91 5.05 -3.61
N GLY A 8 -2.80 5.96 -4.56
CA GLY A 8 -1.92 5.76 -5.71
C GLY A 8 -0.45 5.77 -5.32
N SER A 9 0.32 4.84 -5.86
CA SER A 9 1.74 4.72 -5.54
C SER A 9 2.56 5.92 -5.97
N GLY A 10 2.14 6.61 -7.03
CA GLY A 10 2.88 7.77 -7.55
C GLY A 10 2.98 8.93 -6.57
N GLY A 11 1.99 9.09 -5.68
CA GLY A 11 2.04 10.11 -4.63
C GLY A 11 2.54 9.60 -3.29
N ALA A 12 2.49 8.28 -3.10
CA ALA A 12 2.80 7.66 -1.81
C ALA A 12 4.27 7.24 -1.69
N PHE A 13 4.91 6.91 -2.80
CA PHE A 13 6.29 6.40 -2.84
C PHE A 13 7.06 7.04 -3.97
N ARG A 14 8.38 7.14 -3.81
CA ARG A 14 9.27 7.45 -4.93
C ARG A 14 9.31 6.24 -5.87
N SER A 15 9.57 6.49 -7.15
CA SER A 15 9.68 5.42 -8.14
C SER A 15 10.66 4.35 -7.68
N GLY A 16 10.25 3.08 -7.71
CA GLY A 16 11.07 1.95 -7.32
C GLY A 16 11.39 1.87 -5.83
N SER A 17 10.79 2.72 -5.00
CA SER A 17 11.04 2.77 -3.56
C SER A 17 9.82 2.30 -2.77
N ALA A 18 10.05 1.78 -1.58
CA ALA A 18 9.00 1.48 -0.59
C ALA A 18 9.01 2.48 0.56
N ASP A 19 9.76 3.58 0.45
CA ASP A 19 9.75 4.64 1.46
C ASP A 19 8.58 5.56 1.20
N LEU A 20 7.74 5.77 2.23
CA LEU A 20 6.60 6.66 2.16
C LEU A 20 7.05 8.11 2.08
N THR A 21 6.40 8.88 1.21
CA THR A 21 6.57 10.34 1.19
C THR A 21 5.98 10.95 2.47
N GLU A 22 6.38 12.17 2.80
CA GLU A 22 5.83 12.88 3.96
C GLU A 22 4.32 13.03 3.86
N GLU A 23 3.83 13.32 2.65
CA GLU A 23 2.40 13.44 2.39
C GLU A 23 1.68 12.13 2.70
N ALA A 24 2.22 11.00 2.24
CA ALA A 24 1.64 9.69 2.51
C ALA A 24 1.69 9.35 3.99
N GLN A 25 2.76 9.67 4.68
CA GLN A 25 2.86 9.47 6.13
C GLN A 25 1.77 10.24 6.88
N SER A 26 1.47 11.47 6.44
CA SER A 26 0.39 12.27 7.04
C SER A 26 -0.97 11.62 6.83
N ILE A 27 -1.21 11.04 5.65
CA ILE A 27 -2.45 10.31 5.37
C ILE A 27 -2.57 9.09 6.29
N MET A 28 -1.48 8.31 6.42
CA MET A 28 -1.50 7.11 7.28
C MET A 28 -1.73 7.47 8.74
N LYS A 29 -1.12 8.55 9.20
CA LYS A 29 -1.32 9.03 10.57
C LYS A 29 -2.78 9.40 10.83
N ARG A 30 -3.44 10.01 9.86
CA ARG A 30 -4.84 10.36 9.94
C ARG A 30 -5.74 9.13 9.98
N ILE A 31 -5.45 8.13 9.14
CA ILE A 31 -6.19 6.85 9.14
C ILE A 31 -6.01 6.16 10.49
N ALA A 32 -4.80 6.11 11.00
CA ALA A 32 -4.51 5.49 12.30
C ALA A 32 -5.27 6.20 13.43
N GLY A 33 -5.26 7.53 13.43
CA GLY A 33 -5.97 8.30 14.45
C GLY A 33 -7.47 8.08 14.45
N THR A 34 -8.06 8.01 13.25
CA THR A 34 -9.50 7.79 13.10
C THR A 34 -9.91 6.38 13.55
N ASN A 35 -9.02 5.41 13.46
CA ASN A 35 -9.31 4.00 13.74
C ASN A 35 -8.63 3.47 15.01
N SER A 36 -8.09 4.35 15.85
CA SER A 36 -7.37 3.94 17.05
C SER A 36 -8.28 3.28 18.08
N GLU A 37 -9.51 3.74 18.20
CA GLU A 37 -10.48 3.15 19.10
C GLU A 37 -11.08 1.88 18.47
N GLY A 38 -11.44 0.92 19.31
CA GLY A 38 -12.07 -0.32 18.86
C GLY A 38 -11.06 -1.38 18.46
N ASP A 39 -11.53 -2.33 17.67
CA ASP A 39 -10.78 -3.54 17.35
C ASP A 39 -10.88 -3.91 15.85
N SER A 40 -11.27 -2.98 14.99
CA SER A 40 -11.37 -3.24 13.56
C SER A 40 -10.04 -3.74 12.99
N GLU A 41 -10.11 -4.73 12.12
CA GLU A 41 -8.94 -5.29 11.45
C GLU A 41 -8.66 -4.50 10.17
N ILE A 42 -7.39 -4.25 9.92
CA ILE A 42 -6.95 -3.47 8.76
C ILE A 42 -6.01 -4.32 7.92
N THR A 43 -6.38 -4.53 6.67
CA THR A 43 -5.58 -5.27 5.69
C THR A 43 -5.04 -4.30 4.65
N VAL A 44 -3.73 -4.26 4.50
CA VAL A 44 -3.06 -3.42 3.51
C VAL A 44 -2.57 -4.31 2.38
N SER A 45 -3.04 -4.07 1.16
CA SER A 45 -2.59 -4.81 -0.02
C SER A 45 -1.86 -3.90 -1.00
N GLY A 46 -0.76 -4.43 -1.53
CA GLY A 46 0.06 -3.73 -2.51
C GLY A 46 -0.11 -4.30 -3.91
N HIS A 47 -0.19 -3.40 -4.89
CA HIS A 47 -0.42 -3.74 -6.29
C HIS A 47 0.50 -2.93 -7.19
N THR A 48 0.94 -3.55 -8.28
CA THR A 48 1.80 -2.91 -9.28
C THR A 48 1.15 -3.01 -10.66
N ASP A 49 1.75 -2.32 -11.64
CA ASP A 49 1.49 -2.64 -13.04
C ASP A 49 2.30 -3.88 -13.43
N ASP A 50 2.25 -4.27 -14.72
CA ASP A 50 2.95 -5.45 -15.22
C ASP A 50 4.33 -5.15 -15.82
N VAL A 51 4.82 -3.92 -15.70
CA VAL A 51 6.15 -3.58 -16.20
C VAL A 51 7.21 -4.19 -15.28
N PRO A 52 8.12 -5.01 -15.82
CA PRO A 52 9.19 -5.58 -15.01
C PRO A 52 10.08 -4.51 -14.40
N LEU A 53 10.62 -4.79 -13.22
CA LEU A 53 11.56 -3.87 -12.57
C LEU A 53 12.86 -3.83 -13.35
N ILE A 54 13.53 -2.66 -13.32
CA ILE A 54 14.80 -2.48 -14.02
C ILE A 54 15.89 -3.31 -13.35
N PHE A 55 16.89 -3.68 -14.14
CA PHE A 55 18.09 -4.36 -13.63
C PHE A 55 18.76 -3.51 -12.55
N GLY A 56 19.15 -4.15 -11.46
CA GLY A 56 19.78 -3.45 -10.34
C GLY A 56 18.79 -2.88 -9.32
N SER A 57 17.48 -3.11 -9.52
CA SER A 57 16.49 -2.74 -8.52
C SER A 57 16.79 -3.43 -7.18
N ARG A 58 16.43 -2.75 -6.08
CA ARG A 58 16.50 -3.33 -4.73
C ARG A 58 15.58 -4.55 -4.59
N TYR A 59 14.50 -4.58 -5.34
CA TYR A 59 13.49 -5.64 -5.26
C TYR A 59 13.63 -6.59 -6.42
N ARG A 60 13.35 -7.86 -6.18
CA ARG A 60 13.52 -8.93 -7.17
C ARG A 60 12.47 -8.83 -8.29
N ASP A 61 11.24 -8.47 -7.94
CA ASP A 61 10.11 -8.41 -8.87
C ASP A 61 8.98 -7.55 -8.28
N ASN A 62 7.88 -7.47 -9.00
CA ASN A 62 6.73 -6.67 -8.58
C ASN A 62 6.05 -7.23 -7.32
N TRP A 63 6.11 -8.52 -7.08
CA TRP A 63 5.61 -9.12 -5.84
C TRP A 63 6.39 -8.61 -4.64
N ASP A 64 7.71 -8.58 -4.77
CA ASP A 64 8.62 -8.14 -3.73
C ASP A 64 8.44 -6.64 -3.42
N LEU A 65 8.36 -5.82 -4.48
CA LEU A 65 8.14 -4.37 -4.33
C LEU A 65 6.80 -4.09 -3.63
N ALA A 66 5.73 -4.74 -4.07
CA ALA A 66 4.40 -4.54 -3.48
C ALA A 66 4.36 -4.99 -2.02
N ALA A 67 5.05 -6.07 -1.68
CA ALA A 67 5.15 -6.55 -0.30
C ALA A 67 5.85 -5.52 0.59
N ALA A 68 6.97 -4.97 0.12
CA ALA A 68 7.72 -3.96 0.85
C ALA A 68 6.90 -2.69 1.06
N ARG A 69 6.14 -2.28 0.06
CA ARG A 69 5.27 -1.10 0.14
C ARG A 69 4.12 -1.30 1.12
N SER A 70 3.48 -2.48 1.09
CA SER A 70 2.43 -2.81 2.07
C SER A 70 2.98 -2.83 3.49
N ALA A 71 4.16 -3.39 3.68
CA ALA A 71 4.83 -3.41 4.99
C ALA A 71 5.13 -2.00 5.49
N SER A 72 5.58 -1.10 4.61
CA SER A 72 5.85 0.29 4.98
C SER A 72 4.58 1.00 5.46
N VAL A 73 3.44 0.73 4.80
CA VAL A 73 2.15 1.30 5.21
C VAL A 73 1.76 0.76 6.59
N VAL A 74 1.86 -0.55 6.80
CA VAL A 74 1.55 -1.16 8.10
C VAL A 74 2.43 -0.56 9.20
N GLN A 75 3.72 -0.40 8.95
CA GLN A 75 4.63 0.21 9.91
C GLN A 75 4.22 1.64 10.25
N SER A 76 3.77 2.40 9.26
CA SER A 76 3.31 3.77 9.47
C SER A 76 2.01 3.81 10.27
N LEU A 77 1.08 2.89 10.01
CA LEU A 77 -0.19 2.80 10.74
C LEU A 77 0.01 2.39 12.21
N SER A 78 1.04 1.60 12.50
CA SER A 78 1.33 1.15 13.87
C SER A 78 2.24 2.11 14.64
N ALA A 79 2.77 3.14 13.97
CA ALA A 79 3.59 4.14 14.64
C ALA A 79 2.79 4.83 15.74
N ASP A 80 3.46 5.24 16.80
CA ASP A 80 2.85 5.87 17.97
C ASP A 80 1.82 4.96 18.69
N ASN A 81 1.83 3.67 18.39
CA ASN A 81 0.95 2.66 19.02
C ASN A 81 -0.55 2.96 18.92
N LEU A 82 -0.96 3.72 17.89
CA LEU A 82 -2.38 4.01 17.67
C LEU A 82 -3.15 2.78 17.22
N ILE A 83 -2.53 1.95 16.38
CA ILE A 83 -3.10 0.68 15.94
C ILE A 83 -2.16 -0.43 16.40
N THR A 84 -2.67 -1.40 17.13
CA THR A 84 -1.85 -2.52 17.60
C THR A 84 -1.55 -3.49 16.45
N ASN A 85 -0.39 -4.14 16.51
CA ASN A 85 0.07 -5.00 15.41
C ASN A 85 -0.89 -6.15 15.10
N ASN A 86 -1.60 -6.67 16.09
CA ASN A 86 -2.53 -7.79 15.88
C ASN A 86 -3.77 -7.41 15.07
N ARG A 87 -3.97 -6.12 14.80
CA ARG A 87 -5.07 -5.63 13.96
C ARG A 87 -4.63 -5.38 12.52
N LEU A 88 -3.35 -5.57 12.20
CA LEU A 88 -2.74 -5.17 10.92
C LEU A 88 -2.23 -6.38 10.14
N GLU A 89 -2.43 -6.35 8.83
CA GLU A 89 -1.95 -7.38 7.91
C GLU A 89 -1.43 -6.70 6.65
N ALA A 90 -0.27 -7.14 6.16
CA ALA A 90 0.32 -6.65 4.91
C ALA A 90 0.34 -7.78 3.89
N ILE A 91 -0.21 -7.52 2.70
CA ILE A 91 -0.32 -8.50 1.62
C ILE A 91 0.23 -7.90 0.33
N SER A 92 0.90 -8.72 -0.47
CA SER A 92 1.26 -8.37 -1.83
C SER A 92 0.43 -9.18 -2.82
N TYR A 93 -0.12 -8.49 -3.82
CA TYR A 93 -0.71 -9.13 -5.00
C TYR A 93 0.15 -8.90 -6.25
N GLY A 94 1.23 -8.13 -6.12
CA GLY A 94 2.10 -7.82 -7.25
C GLY A 94 1.29 -7.24 -8.40
N GLU A 95 1.49 -7.79 -9.60
CA GLU A 95 0.77 -7.38 -10.80
C GLU A 95 -0.48 -8.20 -11.10
N SER A 96 -0.87 -9.10 -10.19
CA SER A 96 -1.88 -10.13 -10.45
C SER A 96 -3.33 -9.64 -10.43
N ARG A 97 -3.60 -8.45 -9.92
CA ARG A 97 -4.97 -7.92 -9.76
C ARG A 97 -5.11 -6.51 -10.34
N PRO A 98 -4.99 -6.37 -11.67
CA PRO A 98 -5.13 -5.05 -12.28
C PRO A 98 -6.57 -4.52 -12.18
N LEU A 99 -6.71 -3.22 -11.96
CA LEU A 99 -8.00 -2.53 -12.02
C LEU A 99 -8.32 -2.11 -13.45
N GLU A 100 -7.28 -1.78 -14.21
CA GLU A 100 -7.39 -1.27 -15.57
C GLU A 100 -6.39 -1.99 -16.46
N SER A 101 -6.47 -1.75 -17.77
CA SER A 101 -5.52 -2.32 -18.71
C SER A 101 -4.11 -1.78 -18.46
N ASN A 102 -3.12 -2.67 -18.49
CA ASN A 102 -1.70 -2.29 -18.44
C ASN A 102 -1.18 -1.79 -19.79
N ASP A 103 -2.03 -1.81 -20.85
CA ASP A 103 -1.62 -1.36 -22.18
C ASP A 103 -1.49 0.15 -22.28
N THR A 104 -2.12 0.90 -21.38
CA THR A 104 -2.06 2.35 -21.36
C THR A 104 -1.32 2.87 -20.13
N SER A 105 -0.69 4.03 -20.27
CA SER A 105 -0.03 4.71 -19.17
C SER A 105 -1.02 5.04 -18.04
N ALA A 106 -2.21 5.51 -18.41
CA ALA A 106 -3.25 5.83 -17.43
C ALA A 106 -3.70 4.60 -16.66
N GLY A 107 -3.87 3.45 -17.34
CA GLY A 107 -4.25 2.20 -16.70
C GLY A 107 -3.16 1.69 -15.76
N ARG A 108 -1.91 1.73 -16.20
CA ARG A 108 -0.78 1.32 -15.35
C ARG A 108 -0.70 2.18 -14.09
N SER A 109 -0.94 3.48 -14.20
CA SER A 109 -0.93 4.37 -13.04
C SER A 109 -2.00 3.98 -12.01
N LYS A 110 -3.18 3.59 -12.47
CA LYS A 110 -4.26 3.14 -11.58
C LYS A 110 -3.94 1.79 -10.95
N ASN A 111 -3.22 0.92 -11.65
CA ASN A 111 -2.83 -0.38 -11.13
C ASN A 111 -1.77 -0.27 -10.02
N ARG A 112 -0.90 0.75 -10.08
CA ARG A 112 0.11 1.02 -9.05
C ARG A 112 -0.54 1.69 -7.85
N ARG A 113 -0.97 0.88 -6.88
CA ARG A 113 -1.72 1.38 -5.72
C ARG A 113 -1.53 0.55 -4.47
N ILE A 114 -1.88 1.16 -3.36
CA ILE A 114 -2.08 0.48 -2.07
C ILE A 114 -3.58 0.55 -1.77
N GLU A 115 -4.15 -0.55 -1.32
CA GLU A 115 -5.53 -0.59 -0.83
C GLU A 115 -5.50 -0.88 0.67
N ILE A 116 -6.16 -0.03 1.44
CA ILE A 116 -6.25 -0.18 2.90
C ILE A 116 -7.71 -0.53 3.19
N GLU A 117 -7.93 -1.78 3.58
CA GLU A 117 -9.27 -2.29 3.87
C GLU A 117 -9.48 -2.31 5.37
N ILE A 118 -10.48 -1.57 5.84
CA ILE A 118 -10.83 -1.48 7.25
C ILE A 118 -12.12 -2.26 7.46
N ASN A 119 -12.05 -3.32 8.26
CA ASN A 119 -13.18 -4.22 8.51
C ASN A 119 -13.77 -3.92 9.89
N TYR A 120 -14.95 -3.38 9.87
CA TYR A 120 -15.70 -3.02 11.08
C TYR A 120 -16.55 -4.16 11.59
#